data_6e26fcd5192e3d3784097650b87aa091
#
_entry.id   6e26fcd5192e3d3784097650b87aa091
#
_cell.length_a   1.000
_cell.length_b   1.000
_cell.length_c   1.000
_cell.angle_alpha   90.00
_cell.angle_beta   90.00
_cell.angle_gamma   90.00
#
_symmetry.space_group_name_H-M   'P 1'
#
loop_
_entity.id
_entity.type
_entity.pdbx_description
1 polymer ?
#
loop_
_entity_poly.entity_id
_entity_poly.type
_entity_poly.pdbx_seq_one_letter_code
_entity_poly.pdbx_strand_id
1 'polypeptide(L)'
;MNRRDFLKGTVAAGTAITLAGTGIGPLIKKGYAAHKKEDIGQCKSLKITCVSETAWFDSPRMLQDIKDTGGAMVASYAHPWTQENLGGYSALLEVEQLDGSKHTILMDTNWRQDWCDYVFQKSGVDKLLENKKIDIMVITHEHHDHYWGIKSTLKRWQKVPLVIPSTFYPEGKALLAGKYKNDIAKVDNDIPHTGPLEILGPDRLLKLYPGVALKMFDVPIMNRVRGEQNFYFNIKDKGIMTVTGCCHAGLINLMMWAQRNVEGAKPYGCYGGLHIAAFENWDPKFDDIIKGVKRMNLQKMGCNHCTGWVWAQKARAEGLPIVLGTQKYKEYKKTPTTGPGAKENVYLRNGDVMVI
;
A
#
# COMPACT_ATOMS: atom_id res chain seq x y z
N MET A 1 -7.35 -26.30 -16.58
CA MET A 1 -8.37 -25.43 -17.24
C MET A 1 -7.61 -24.25 -17.84
N ASN A 2 -7.61 -24.08 -19.15
CA ASN A 2 -6.83 -23.02 -19.77
C ASN A 2 -7.63 -21.71 -19.84
N ARG A 3 -6.95 -20.59 -20.11
CA ARG A 3 -7.53 -19.23 -20.12
C ARG A 3 -8.70 -19.07 -21.12
N ARG A 4 -8.71 -19.86 -22.20
CA ARG A 4 -9.78 -19.86 -23.21
C ARG A 4 -11.08 -20.52 -22.72
N ASP A 5 -10.97 -21.54 -21.87
CA ASP A 5 -12.13 -22.27 -21.37
C ASP A 5 -12.83 -21.48 -20.26
N PHE A 6 -12.07 -20.69 -19.48
CA PHE A 6 -12.62 -19.75 -18.50
C PHE A 6 -13.44 -18.64 -19.19
N LEU A 7 -12.93 -18.08 -20.29
CA LEU A 7 -13.65 -17.04 -21.05
C LEU A 7 -14.88 -17.57 -21.77
N LYS A 8 -14.86 -18.82 -22.27
CA LYS A 8 -16.03 -19.46 -22.87
C LYS A 8 -17.15 -19.73 -21.85
N GLY A 9 -16.79 -20.12 -20.63
CA GLY A 9 -17.75 -20.31 -19.54
C GLY A 9 -18.47 -19.02 -19.15
N THR A 10 -17.75 -17.89 -19.14
CA THR A 10 -18.32 -16.58 -18.78
C THR A 10 -19.22 -16.01 -19.89
N VAL A 11 -18.90 -16.25 -21.15
CA VAL A 11 -19.72 -15.80 -22.30
C VAL A 11 -20.97 -16.68 -22.44
N ALA A 12 -20.89 -17.99 -22.19
CA ALA A 12 -22.05 -18.89 -22.22
C ALA A 12 -23.09 -18.56 -21.14
N ALA A 13 -22.63 -18.14 -19.93
CA ALA A 13 -23.55 -17.70 -18.88
C ALA A 13 -24.25 -16.36 -19.20
N GLY A 14 -23.58 -15.47 -19.96
CA GLY A 14 -24.17 -14.19 -20.41
C GLY A 14 -25.18 -14.34 -21.56
N THR A 15 -24.99 -15.30 -22.44
CA THR A 15 -25.86 -15.49 -23.63
C THR A 15 -27.09 -16.35 -23.34
N ALA A 16 -27.07 -17.21 -22.32
CA ALA A 16 -28.23 -18.03 -21.92
C ALA A 16 -29.38 -17.22 -21.31
N ILE A 17 -29.11 -15.97 -20.91
CA ILE A 17 -30.10 -15.08 -20.27
C ILE A 17 -31.02 -14.40 -21.31
N THR A 18 -30.67 -14.38 -22.59
CA THR A 18 -31.42 -13.69 -23.64
C THR A 18 -32.36 -14.58 -24.44
N LEU A 19 -32.37 -15.89 -24.24
CA LEU A 19 -33.16 -16.84 -25.07
C LEU A 19 -34.26 -17.61 -24.34
N ALA A 20 -34.47 -17.41 -23.05
CA ALA A 20 -35.58 -18.04 -22.33
C ALA A 20 -36.61 -16.98 -21.90
N GLY A 21 -37.42 -16.56 -22.87
CA GLY A 21 -38.64 -15.82 -22.59
C GLY A 21 -39.70 -16.77 -22.01
N THR A 22 -39.62 -17.15 -20.73
CA THR A 22 -40.74 -17.56 -19.88
C THR A 22 -40.25 -17.80 -18.45
N GLY A 23 -40.70 -17.03 -17.50
CA GLY A 23 -40.75 -17.39 -16.08
C GLY A 23 -39.57 -17.01 -15.17
N ILE A 24 -38.44 -16.49 -15.65
CA ILE A 24 -37.29 -16.13 -14.81
C ILE A 24 -37.22 -14.63 -14.46
N GLY A 25 -38.10 -13.83 -15.05
CA GLY A 25 -38.17 -12.38 -14.82
C GLY A 25 -38.36 -11.93 -13.36
N PRO A 26 -39.13 -12.65 -12.52
CA PRO A 26 -39.29 -12.30 -11.11
C PRO A 26 -38.11 -12.62 -10.22
N LEU A 27 -37.29 -13.64 -10.58
CA LEU A 27 -36.13 -14.06 -9.77
C LEU A 27 -34.94 -13.15 -9.92
N ILE A 28 -34.72 -12.56 -11.13
CA ILE A 28 -33.62 -11.62 -11.37
C ILE A 28 -33.90 -10.26 -10.72
N LYS A 29 -35.16 -9.85 -10.63
CA LYS A 29 -35.54 -8.60 -9.94
C LYS A 29 -35.36 -8.62 -8.42
N LYS A 30 -35.24 -9.79 -7.79
CA LYS A 30 -35.03 -9.92 -6.34
C LYS A 30 -33.55 -9.95 -5.91
N GLY A 31 -32.60 -10.00 -6.84
CA GLY A 31 -31.19 -10.24 -6.53
C GLY A 31 -30.27 -9.02 -6.41
N TYR A 32 -30.71 -7.84 -6.86
CA TYR A 32 -29.91 -6.63 -6.73
C TYR A 32 -30.59 -5.67 -5.75
N ALA A 33 -30.61 -6.03 -4.48
CA ALA A 33 -30.70 -5.00 -3.45
C ALA A 33 -29.55 -4.02 -3.69
N ALA A 34 -29.85 -2.77 -3.91
CA ALA A 34 -28.82 -1.74 -4.08
C ALA A 34 -27.90 -1.85 -2.87
N HIS A 35 -26.63 -2.20 -3.10
CA HIS A 35 -25.65 -2.33 -2.02
C HIS A 35 -25.57 -0.97 -1.34
N LYS A 36 -25.93 -0.90 -0.05
CA LYS A 36 -25.88 0.34 0.73
C LYS A 36 -24.42 0.74 0.86
N LYS A 37 -24.10 1.92 0.34
CA LYS A 37 -22.75 2.47 0.50
C LYS A 37 -22.49 2.79 1.96
N GLU A 38 -21.23 2.65 2.36
CA GLU A 38 -20.77 2.95 3.70
C GLU A 38 -20.46 4.44 3.85
N ASP A 39 -21.09 5.09 4.80
CA ASP A 39 -20.65 6.41 5.24
C ASP A 39 -19.42 6.25 6.14
N ILE A 40 -18.30 6.83 5.73
CA ILE A 40 -17.06 6.88 6.51
C ILE A 40 -16.84 8.25 7.18
N GLY A 41 -17.75 9.20 7.02
CA GLY A 41 -17.57 10.56 7.48
C GLY A 41 -16.57 11.35 6.63
N GLN A 42 -16.09 12.48 7.17
CA GLN A 42 -15.11 13.34 6.51
C GLN A 42 -14.05 13.81 7.51
N CYS A 43 -12.80 13.95 7.07
CA CYS A 43 -11.73 14.65 7.77
C CYS A 43 -11.44 16.01 7.09
N LYS A 44 -10.73 16.90 7.79
CA LYS A 44 -10.40 18.24 7.30
C LYS A 44 -9.22 18.23 6.35
N SER A 45 -8.13 17.53 6.74
CA SER A 45 -6.89 17.48 5.98
C SER A 45 -6.09 16.23 6.29
N LEU A 46 -5.17 15.91 5.38
CA LEU A 46 -4.20 14.83 5.52
C LEU A 46 -2.81 15.35 5.17
N LYS A 47 -1.84 15.15 6.07
CA LYS A 47 -0.42 15.37 5.80
C LYS A 47 0.27 14.01 5.78
N ILE A 48 1.00 13.71 4.72
CA ILE A 48 1.75 12.47 4.52
C ILE A 48 3.23 12.82 4.48
N THR A 49 4.01 12.24 5.38
CA THR A 49 5.47 12.33 5.36
C THR A 49 6.04 11.00 4.91
N CYS A 50 6.83 10.99 3.85
CA CYS A 50 7.60 9.82 3.45
C CYS A 50 8.74 9.62 4.44
N VAL A 51 8.61 8.63 5.31
CA VAL A 51 9.60 8.30 6.34
C VAL A 51 10.73 7.48 5.74
N SER A 52 10.39 6.49 4.97
CA SER A 52 11.31 5.67 4.20
C SER A 52 10.70 5.30 2.87
N GLU A 53 11.47 5.51 1.85
CA GLU A 53 11.24 5.00 0.51
C GLU A 53 12.58 4.59 -0.03
N THR A 54 12.74 3.32 -0.30
CA THR A 54 13.80 2.83 -1.14
C THR A 54 13.16 2.36 -2.40
N ALA A 55 13.49 3.06 -3.45
CA ALA A 55 12.92 2.75 -4.74
C ALA A 55 13.33 1.34 -5.18
N TRP A 56 12.47 0.72 -5.90
CA TRP A 56 12.73 -0.53 -6.59
C TRP A 56 13.71 -0.37 -7.76
N PHE A 57 14.56 0.68 -7.73
CA PHE A 57 15.66 0.85 -8.68
C PHE A 57 16.72 -0.23 -8.56
N ASP A 58 16.79 -0.91 -7.39
CA ASP A 58 17.59 -2.10 -7.19
C ASP A 58 16.86 -3.38 -7.62
N SER A 59 15.80 -3.23 -8.38
CA SER A 59 14.98 -4.35 -8.88
C SER A 59 15.76 -5.45 -9.60
N PRO A 60 16.83 -5.19 -10.38
CA PRO A 60 17.66 -6.25 -10.94
C PRO A 60 18.27 -7.16 -9.86
N ARG A 61 18.69 -6.59 -8.73
CA ARG A 61 19.24 -7.36 -7.61
C ARG A 61 18.15 -8.19 -6.91
N MET A 62 17.02 -7.58 -6.65
CA MET A 62 15.88 -8.29 -6.06
C MET A 62 15.36 -9.41 -6.98
N LEU A 63 15.30 -9.16 -8.28
CA LEU A 63 14.97 -10.20 -9.26
C LEU A 63 15.98 -11.34 -9.25
N GLN A 64 17.26 -11.03 -9.07
CA GLN A 64 18.30 -12.06 -8.98
C GLN A 64 18.11 -12.88 -7.71
N ASP A 65 17.89 -12.23 -6.55
CA ASP A 65 17.62 -12.93 -5.27
C ASP A 65 16.40 -13.87 -5.40
N ILE A 66 15.33 -13.43 -6.06
CA ILE A 66 14.15 -14.24 -6.34
C ILE A 66 14.48 -15.45 -7.23
N LYS A 67 15.26 -15.24 -8.31
CA LYS A 67 15.66 -16.32 -9.24
C LYS A 67 16.53 -17.35 -8.54
N ASP A 68 17.49 -16.91 -7.76
CA ASP A 68 18.46 -17.77 -7.06
C ASP A 68 17.78 -18.70 -6.04
N THR A 69 16.59 -18.37 -5.59
CA THR A 69 15.81 -19.15 -4.62
C THR A 69 14.66 -19.95 -5.24
N GLY A 70 14.52 -19.97 -6.55
CA GLY A 70 13.48 -20.75 -7.23
C GLY A 70 12.26 -19.95 -7.67
N GLY A 71 12.31 -18.62 -7.61
CA GLY A 71 11.32 -17.74 -8.21
C GLY A 71 10.29 -17.14 -7.25
N ALA A 72 9.41 -16.33 -7.79
CA ALA A 72 8.41 -15.55 -7.05
C ALA A 72 7.35 -16.40 -6.30
N MET A 73 7.30 -17.71 -6.54
CA MET A 73 6.40 -18.63 -5.84
C MET A 73 6.98 -19.18 -4.53
N VAL A 74 8.25 -18.91 -4.24
CA VAL A 74 8.87 -19.22 -2.94
C VAL A 74 8.43 -18.18 -1.92
N ALA A 75 8.15 -18.62 -0.69
CA ALA A 75 7.72 -17.72 0.37
C ALA A 75 8.77 -16.66 0.69
N SER A 76 8.35 -15.43 0.97
CA SER A 76 9.24 -14.31 1.29
C SER A 76 10.26 -14.65 2.39
N TYR A 77 9.84 -15.38 3.40
CA TYR A 77 10.68 -15.82 4.51
C TYR A 77 11.74 -16.86 4.15
N ALA A 78 11.70 -17.47 2.98
CA ALA A 78 12.66 -18.44 2.50
C ALA A 78 13.75 -17.85 1.58
N HIS A 79 13.60 -16.60 1.14
CA HIS A 79 14.60 -15.95 0.29
C HIS A 79 15.79 -15.44 1.12
N PRO A 80 17.04 -15.71 0.72
CA PRO A 80 18.24 -15.11 1.30
C PRO A 80 18.47 -13.71 0.73
N TRP A 81 17.60 -12.77 1.07
CA TRP A 81 17.66 -11.41 0.58
C TRP A 81 19.02 -10.76 0.84
N THR A 82 19.57 -10.10 -0.16
CA THR A 82 20.86 -9.42 -0.02
C THR A 82 20.73 -8.17 0.84
N GLN A 83 21.76 -7.95 1.67
CA GLN A 83 21.80 -6.81 2.58
C GLN A 83 22.06 -5.47 1.86
N GLU A 84 22.41 -5.50 0.58
CA GLU A 84 22.60 -4.31 -0.26
C GLU A 84 21.28 -3.66 -0.62
N ASN A 85 20.22 -4.45 -0.75
CA ASN A 85 18.86 -3.99 -0.98
C ASN A 85 18.25 -3.48 0.33
N LEU A 86 18.71 -2.31 0.76
CA LEU A 86 18.38 -1.71 2.05
C LEU A 86 17.13 -0.86 1.96
N GLY A 87 16.32 -0.90 2.99
CA GLY A 87 15.29 0.08 3.25
C GLY A 87 13.91 -0.50 3.31
N GLY A 88 13.12 -0.30 2.29
CA GLY A 88 11.70 -0.58 2.32
C GLY A 88 10.87 0.68 2.54
N TYR A 89 9.63 0.50 2.90
CA TYR A 89 8.63 1.54 2.89
C TYR A 89 8.09 1.86 4.28
N SER A 90 7.91 3.14 4.57
CA SER A 90 7.18 3.64 5.73
C SER A 90 6.71 5.07 5.50
N ALA A 91 5.51 5.38 5.97
CA ALA A 91 4.97 6.74 5.92
C ALA A 91 4.32 7.13 7.26
N LEU A 92 4.38 8.41 7.59
CA LEU A 92 3.66 9.00 8.71
C LEU A 92 2.47 9.78 8.16
N LEU A 93 1.26 9.42 8.60
CA LEU A 93 0.02 10.03 8.18
C LEU A 93 -0.56 10.83 9.36
N GLU A 94 -0.67 12.14 9.19
CA GLU A 94 -1.22 13.06 10.17
C GLU A 94 -2.56 13.59 9.66
N VAL A 95 -3.64 13.26 10.37
CA VAL A 95 -5.02 13.60 9.99
C VAL A 95 -5.55 14.67 10.93
N GLU A 96 -6.09 15.75 10.39
CA GLU A 96 -6.85 16.74 11.15
C GLU A 96 -8.35 16.52 10.91
N GLN A 97 -9.10 16.40 11.99
CA GLN A 97 -10.55 16.24 11.97
C GLN A 97 -11.27 17.58 11.80
N LEU A 98 -12.56 17.55 11.50
CA LEU A 98 -13.38 18.75 11.35
C LEU A 98 -13.54 19.54 12.67
N ASP A 99 -13.43 18.86 13.80
CA ASP A 99 -13.47 19.47 15.15
C ASP A 99 -12.09 19.97 15.62
N GLY A 100 -11.04 19.85 14.78
CA GLY A 100 -9.68 20.25 15.07
C GLY A 100 -8.84 19.20 15.82
N SER A 101 -9.40 18.06 16.21
CA SER A 101 -8.63 16.95 16.77
C SER A 101 -7.67 16.37 15.70
N LYS A 102 -6.58 15.77 16.17
CA LYS A 102 -5.52 15.25 15.29
C LYS A 102 -5.21 13.80 15.62
N HIS A 103 -4.96 13.03 14.58
CA HIS A 103 -4.56 11.64 14.68
C HIS A 103 -3.29 11.38 13.89
N THR A 104 -2.42 10.55 14.44
CA THR A 104 -1.13 10.19 13.87
C THR A 104 -1.07 8.69 13.63
N ILE A 105 -0.90 8.31 12.38
CA ILE A 105 -0.87 6.91 11.94
C ILE A 105 0.53 6.61 11.38
N LEU A 106 1.17 5.55 11.87
CA LEU A 106 2.39 5.02 11.28
C LEU A 106 2.03 3.89 10.31
N MET A 107 2.39 4.04 9.05
CA MET A 107 2.16 3.04 8.01
C MET A 107 3.48 2.36 7.66
N ASP A 108 3.54 1.04 7.81
CA ASP A 108 4.67 0.16 7.55
C ASP A 108 5.96 0.46 8.34
N THR A 109 6.87 -0.49 8.39
CA THR A 109 8.06 -0.46 9.25
C THR A 109 9.36 -0.75 8.53
N ASN A 110 9.38 -0.66 7.21
CA ASN A 110 10.57 -0.99 6.43
C ASN A 110 11.00 -2.46 6.52
N TRP A 111 12.22 -2.72 6.10
CA TRP A 111 12.82 -4.04 6.14
C TRP A 111 13.87 -4.16 7.25
N ARG A 112 15.01 -3.49 7.10
CA ARG A 112 16.14 -3.64 8.03
C ARG A 112 15.98 -2.79 9.26
N GLN A 113 16.23 -3.40 10.40
CA GLN A 113 16.12 -2.71 11.68
C GLN A 113 17.04 -1.49 11.79
N ASP A 114 18.30 -1.60 11.39
CA ASP A 114 19.26 -0.49 11.45
C ASP A 114 18.86 0.70 10.57
N TRP A 115 18.34 0.40 9.39
CA TRP A 115 17.79 1.44 8.51
C TRP A 115 16.51 2.05 9.09
N CYS A 116 15.59 1.22 9.58
CA CYS A 116 14.36 1.66 10.22
C CYS A 116 14.64 2.59 11.41
N ASP A 117 15.60 2.21 12.28
CA ASP A 117 16.03 3.03 13.40
C ASP A 117 16.57 4.40 12.94
N TYR A 118 17.39 4.39 11.91
CA TYR A 118 17.97 5.62 11.36
C TYR A 118 16.90 6.55 10.78
N VAL A 119 15.99 6.05 9.94
CA VAL A 119 14.95 6.89 9.33
C VAL A 119 13.90 7.34 10.36
N PHE A 120 13.62 6.54 11.39
CA PHE A 120 12.74 6.95 12.47
C PHE A 120 13.35 8.11 13.28
N GLN A 121 14.65 8.05 13.59
CA GLN A 121 15.35 9.18 14.23
C GLN A 121 15.34 10.42 13.32
N LYS A 122 15.65 10.26 12.04
CA LYS A 122 15.74 11.37 11.08
C LYS A 122 14.39 12.07 10.87
N SER A 123 13.29 11.32 10.92
CA SER A 123 11.91 11.83 10.76
C SER A 123 11.20 12.20 12.06
N GLY A 124 11.78 11.88 13.22
CA GLY A 124 11.17 12.10 14.53
C GLY A 124 10.13 11.05 14.94
N VAL A 125 9.93 10.00 14.14
CA VAL A 125 9.01 8.90 14.46
C VAL A 125 9.43 8.16 15.73
N ASP A 126 10.72 8.04 16.00
CA ASP A 126 11.26 7.47 17.23
C ASP A 126 10.68 8.18 18.47
N LYS A 127 10.68 9.51 18.46
CA LYS A 127 10.13 10.33 19.56
C LYS A 127 8.62 10.21 19.69
N LEU A 128 7.92 10.11 18.57
CA LEU A 128 6.48 9.87 18.59
C LEU A 128 6.13 8.52 19.23
N LEU A 129 6.90 7.47 18.91
CA LEU A 129 6.73 6.14 19.52
C LEU A 129 7.07 6.15 21.01
N GLU A 130 8.24 6.69 21.41
CA GLU A 130 8.68 6.78 22.81
C GLU A 130 7.67 7.55 23.67
N ASN A 131 7.08 8.63 23.13
CA ASN A 131 6.08 9.45 23.80
C ASN A 131 4.63 8.95 23.62
N LYS A 132 4.42 7.78 22.98
CA LYS A 132 3.09 7.18 22.73
C LYS A 132 2.16 8.12 21.96
N LYS A 133 2.69 8.82 20.96
CA LYS A 133 1.97 9.78 20.12
C LYS A 133 1.58 9.22 18.75
N ILE A 134 1.77 7.94 18.52
CA ILE A 134 1.22 7.20 17.38
C ILE A 134 -0.11 6.60 17.84
N ASP A 135 -1.23 7.06 17.28
CA ASP A 135 -2.53 6.56 17.68
C ASP A 135 -2.76 5.12 17.21
N ILE A 136 -2.24 4.79 16.02
CA ILE A 136 -2.32 3.45 15.46
C ILE A 136 -1.19 3.20 14.46
N MET A 137 -0.68 1.99 14.43
CA MET A 137 0.20 1.49 13.40
C MET A 137 -0.56 0.55 12.47
N VAL A 138 -0.29 0.62 11.18
CA VAL A 138 -0.92 -0.21 10.16
C VAL A 138 0.17 -0.83 9.29
N ILE A 139 0.21 -2.15 9.20
CA ILE A 139 1.04 -2.87 8.24
C ILE A 139 0.18 -3.17 7.02
N THR A 140 0.54 -2.62 5.86
CA THR A 140 -0.26 -2.76 4.64
C THR A 140 -0.31 -4.19 4.14
N HIS A 141 0.81 -4.88 4.13
CA HIS A 141 0.92 -6.30 3.75
C HIS A 141 2.25 -6.90 4.27
N GLU A 142 2.44 -8.19 4.08
CA GLU A 142 3.49 -8.97 4.72
C GLU A 142 4.80 -9.07 3.91
N HIS A 143 5.02 -8.26 2.88
CA HIS A 143 6.32 -8.24 2.23
C HIS A 143 7.42 -7.75 3.19
N HIS A 144 8.62 -8.30 3.01
CA HIS A 144 9.79 -8.05 3.85
C HIS A 144 10.10 -6.55 4.00
N ASP A 145 9.96 -5.79 2.95
CA ASP A 145 10.27 -4.36 2.88
C ASP A 145 9.17 -3.44 3.46
N HIS A 146 8.07 -3.99 3.94
CA HIS A 146 7.00 -3.28 4.65
C HIS A 146 6.90 -3.66 6.13
N TYR A 147 7.36 -4.85 6.51
CA TYR A 147 7.04 -5.40 7.82
C TYR A 147 8.25 -5.81 8.68
N TRP A 148 9.37 -6.25 8.09
CA TRP A 148 10.44 -6.91 8.86
C TRP A 148 11.21 -5.97 9.79
N GLY A 149 11.09 -4.66 9.63
CA GLY A 149 11.64 -3.68 10.57
C GLY A 149 10.82 -3.45 11.83
N ILE A 150 9.77 -4.26 12.08
CA ILE A 150 8.83 -4.11 13.21
C ILE A 150 9.52 -4.01 14.57
N LYS A 151 10.65 -4.70 14.78
CA LYS A 151 11.46 -4.63 16.01
C LYS A 151 11.85 -3.20 16.36
N SER A 152 12.09 -2.34 15.38
CA SER A 152 12.42 -0.93 15.60
C SER A 152 11.27 -0.13 16.24
N THR A 153 10.03 -0.51 15.95
CA THR A 153 8.84 0.03 16.63
C THR A 153 8.70 -0.56 18.02
N LEU A 154 8.74 -1.90 18.12
CA LEU A 154 8.42 -2.62 19.35
C LEU A 154 9.41 -2.33 20.49
N LYS A 155 10.70 -2.11 20.20
CA LYS A 155 11.68 -1.72 21.21
C LYS A 155 11.41 -0.34 21.83
N ARG A 156 10.64 0.51 21.15
CA ARG A 156 10.23 1.85 21.65
C ARG A 156 8.87 1.79 22.32
N TRP A 157 7.94 1.02 21.73
CA TRP A 157 6.59 0.89 22.29
C TRP A 157 5.93 -0.44 21.90
N GLN A 158 6.06 -1.45 22.75
CA GLN A 158 5.47 -2.79 22.53
C GLN A 158 3.93 -2.79 22.46
N LYS A 159 3.28 -1.77 23.07
CA LYS A 159 1.83 -1.68 23.15
C LYS A 159 1.22 -0.75 22.09
N VAL A 160 1.94 -0.39 21.04
CA VAL A 160 1.36 0.42 19.97
C VAL A 160 0.12 -0.26 19.41
N PRO A 161 -1.04 0.41 19.30
CA PRO A 161 -2.21 -0.19 18.65
C PRO A 161 -1.85 -0.54 17.19
N LEU A 162 -2.21 -1.74 16.76
CA LEU A 162 -1.74 -2.30 15.48
C LEU A 162 -2.89 -2.92 14.68
N VAL A 163 -2.89 -2.67 13.36
CA VAL A 163 -3.75 -3.37 12.39
C VAL A 163 -2.90 -4.14 11.40
N ILE A 164 -3.21 -5.42 11.20
CA ILE A 164 -2.58 -6.27 10.19
C ILE A 164 -3.63 -6.96 9.32
N PRO A 165 -3.30 -7.35 8.07
CA PRO A 165 -4.15 -8.22 7.25
C PRO A 165 -4.36 -9.60 7.89
N SER A 166 -5.55 -10.17 7.71
CA SER A 166 -5.88 -11.51 8.22
C SER A 166 -5.10 -12.63 7.55
N THR A 167 -4.47 -12.35 6.43
CA THR A 167 -3.72 -13.28 5.58
C THR A 167 -2.28 -13.51 6.00
N PHE A 168 -1.82 -12.88 7.09
CA PHE A 168 -0.46 -13.07 7.61
C PHE A 168 -0.15 -14.54 7.85
N TYR A 169 1.02 -14.95 7.40
CA TYR A 169 1.57 -16.29 7.61
C TYR A 169 1.88 -16.58 9.09
N PRO A 170 2.04 -17.87 9.47
CA PRO A 170 2.54 -18.23 10.80
C PRO A 170 3.86 -17.55 11.15
N GLU A 171 4.78 -17.43 10.19
CA GLU A 171 6.08 -16.76 10.35
C GLU A 171 5.92 -15.27 10.68
N GLY A 172 5.04 -14.56 9.99
CA GLY A 172 4.76 -13.16 10.27
C GLY A 172 4.11 -12.96 11.64
N LYS A 173 3.21 -13.85 12.02
CA LYS A 173 2.61 -13.86 13.36
C LYS A 173 3.66 -14.17 14.44
N ALA A 174 4.59 -15.10 14.18
CA ALA A 174 5.68 -15.40 15.08
C ALA A 174 6.66 -14.23 15.21
N LEU A 175 6.94 -13.51 14.11
CA LEU A 175 7.74 -12.28 14.13
C LEU A 175 7.09 -11.23 15.03
N LEU A 176 5.77 -11.01 14.91
CA LEU A 176 5.03 -10.09 15.77
C LEU A 176 5.02 -10.52 17.23
N ALA A 177 4.97 -11.82 17.48
CA ALA A 177 5.00 -12.39 18.83
C ALA A 177 6.40 -12.40 19.48
N GLY A 178 7.43 -11.90 18.82
CA GLY A 178 8.81 -11.92 19.35
C GLY A 178 9.40 -13.33 19.41
N LYS A 179 8.98 -14.24 18.54
CA LYS A 179 9.37 -15.66 18.54
C LYS A 179 9.93 -16.12 17.21
N TYR A 180 10.36 -15.19 16.37
CA TYR A 180 10.85 -15.53 15.03
C TYR A 180 12.31 -15.15 14.86
N LYS A 181 13.10 -16.11 14.40
CA LYS A 181 14.46 -15.92 13.93
C LYS A 181 14.67 -16.73 12.67
N ASN A 182 15.17 -16.09 11.62
CA ASN A 182 15.52 -16.75 10.37
C ASN A 182 16.87 -16.22 9.87
N ASP A 183 17.90 -17.06 9.96
CA ASP A 183 19.25 -16.68 9.56
C ASP A 183 19.41 -16.59 8.03
N ILE A 184 18.56 -17.27 7.25
CA ILE A 184 18.53 -17.18 5.79
C ILE A 184 18.00 -15.83 5.36
N ALA A 185 16.82 -15.46 5.82
CA ALA A 185 16.16 -14.20 5.51
C ALA A 185 16.74 -13.00 6.25
N LYS A 186 17.67 -13.23 7.20
CA LYS A 186 18.29 -12.19 8.05
C LYS A 186 17.27 -11.34 8.81
N VAL A 187 16.22 -11.98 9.29
CA VAL A 187 15.17 -11.34 10.08
C VAL A 187 15.05 -12.01 11.45
N ASP A 188 15.00 -11.21 12.49
CA ASP A 188 14.73 -11.68 13.84
C ASP A 188 13.89 -10.64 14.62
N ASN A 189 13.06 -11.13 15.51
CA ASN A 189 12.45 -10.31 16.53
C ASN A 189 12.23 -11.13 17.81
N ASP A 190 12.77 -10.64 18.90
CA ASP A 190 12.66 -11.18 20.27
C ASP A 190 11.78 -10.30 21.18
N ILE A 191 11.20 -9.24 20.62
CA ILE A 191 10.36 -8.28 21.35
C ILE A 191 8.89 -8.46 20.92
N PRO A 192 8.02 -9.03 21.78
CA PRO A 192 6.63 -9.25 21.41
C PRO A 192 5.83 -7.95 21.33
N HIS A 193 4.90 -7.88 20.41
CA HIS A 193 3.80 -6.94 20.47
C HIS A 193 2.83 -7.37 21.59
N THR A 194 2.44 -6.44 22.45
CA THR A 194 1.57 -6.70 23.61
C THR A 194 0.40 -5.70 23.72
N GLY A 195 0.21 -4.89 22.71
CA GLY A 195 -0.86 -3.89 22.62
C GLY A 195 -2.14 -4.43 21.96
N PRO A 196 -3.11 -3.56 21.73
CA PRO A 196 -4.29 -3.87 20.95
C PRO A 196 -3.89 -4.29 19.53
N LEU A 197 -4.43 -5.43 19.07
CA LEU A 197 -4.20 -5.98 17.74
C LEU A 197 -5.52 -6.19 17.02
N GLU A 198 -5.71 -5.50 15.93
CA GLU A 198 -6.82 -5.68 15.00
C GLU A 198 -6.36 -6.49 13.78
N ILE A 199 -7.06 -7.56 13.47
CA ILE A 199 -6.83 -8.41 12.29
C ILE A 199 -7.94 -8.15 11.28
N LEU A 200 -7.61 -7.42 10.21
CA LEU A 200 -8.58 -7.00 9.22
C LEU A 200 -8.75 -8.04 8.11
N GLY A 201 -9.98 -8.55 7.97
CA GLY A 201 -10.38 -9.44 6.88
C GLY A 201 -10.95 -8.69 5.67
N PRO A 202 -11.11 -9.40 4.52
CA PRO A 202 -11.57 -8.79 3.27
C PRO A 202 -13.06 -8.40 3.28
N ASP A 203 -13.85 -8.94 4.18
CA ASP A 203 -15.31 -8.72 4.20
C ASP A 203 -15.73 -7.44 4.92
N ARG A 204 -14.78 -6.76 5.56
CA ARG A 204 -15.05 -5.59 6.40
C ARG A 204 -14.34 -4.33 5.90
N LEU A 205 -15.01 -3.20 6.06
CA LEU A 205 -14.42 -1.86 6.03
C LEU A 205 -14.18 -1.41 7.48
N LEU A 206 -12.94 -1.23 7.87
CA LEU A 206 -12.58 -0.75 9.21
C LEU A 206 -12.54 0.76 9.22
N LYS A 207 -13.49 1.40 9.90
CA LYS A 207 -13.51 2.85 10.11
C LYS A 207 -12.65 3.18 11.32
N LEU A 208 -11.56 3.92 11.10
CA LEU A 208 -10.63 4.32 12.17
C LEU A 208 -11.06 5.61 12.86
N TYR A 209 -11.32 6.62 12.04
CA TYR A 209 -11.76 7.97 12.46
C TYR A 209 -12.74 8.52 11.44
N PRO A 210 -13.51 9.58 11.75
CA PRO A 210 -14.33 10.23 10.73
C PRO A 210 -13.49 10.59 9.49
N GLY A 211 -13.93 10.12 8.34
CA GLY A 211 -13.21 10.30 7.08
C GLY A 211 -11.99 9.39 6.88
N VAL A 212 -11.70 8.44 7.77
CA VAL A 212 -10.55 7.53 7.65
C VAL A 212 -10.98 6.08 7.77
N ALA A 213 -10.78 5.32 6.71
CA ALA A 213 -11.11 3.89 6.69
C ALA A 213 -10.01 3.04 6.04
N LEU A 214 -9.94 1.79 6.46
CA LEU A 214 -9.09 0.74 5.89
C LEU A 214 -9.94 -0.32 5.21
N LYS A 215 -9.49 -0.77 4.05
CA LYS A 215 -10.05 -1.93 3.34
C LYS A 215 -8.93 -2.88 2.95
N MET A 216 -9.07 -4.12 3.34
CA MET A 216 -8.20 -5.21 2.91
C MET A 216 -8.74 -5.84 1.63
N PHE A 217 -7.87 -6.08 0.66
CA PHE A 217 -8.14 -6.81 -0.57
C PHE A 217 -7.36 -8.12 -0.54
N ASP A 218 -8.07 -9.22 -0.62
CA ASP A 218 -7.48 -10.56 -0.60
C ASP A 218 -7.01 -10.95 -2.01
N VAL A 219 -5.84 -10.46 -2.37
CA VAL A 219 -5.19 -10.73 -3.67
C VAL A 219 -3.91 -11.53 -3.46
N PRO A 220 -3.61 -12.50 -4.34
CA PRO A 220 -2.32 -13.18 -4.34
C PRO A 220 -1.23 -12.22 -4.83
N ILE A 221 -0.11 -12.22 -4.14
CA ILE A 221 1.03 -11.35 -4.40
C ILE A 221 2.27 -12.24 -4.59
N MET A 222 3.30 -11.71 -5.26
CA MET A 222 4.58 -12.43 -5.42
C MET A 222 5.17 -12.82 -4.06
N ASN A 223 6.09 -13.78 -4.06
CA ASN A 223 6.72 -14.36 -2.87
C ASN A 223 5.72 -14.97 -1.88
N ARG A 224 4.61 -15.50 -2.43
CA ARG A 224 3.52 -16.15 -1.70
C ARG A 224 2.83 -15.28 -0.65
N VAL A 225 3.07 -13.98 -0.64
CA VAL A 225 2.30 -13.06 0.21
C VAL A 225 0.88 -12.95 -0.31
N ARG A 226 -0.08 -12.69 0.55
CA ARG A 226 -1.48 -12.58 0.21
C ARG A 226 -2.13 -11.46 1.01
N GLY A 227 -2.92 -10.66 0.32
CA GLY A 227 -3.72 -9.60 0.90
C GLY A 227 -2.94 -8.33 1.20
N GLU A 228 -3.55 -7.22 0.85
CA GLU A 228 -3.06 -5.87 1.11
C GLU A 228 -4.20 -4.99 1.59
N GLN A 229 -3.97 -4.23 2.66
CA GLN A 229 -4.92 -3.24 3.14
C GLN A 229 -4.50 -1.83 2.73
N ASN A 230 -5.50 -1.03 2.36
CA ASN A 230 -5.32 0.30 1.81
C ASN A 230 -6.21 1.29 2.56
N PHE A 231 -5.72 2.52 2.70
CA PHE A 231 -6.48 3.60 3.32
C PHE A 231 -7.35 4.35 2.32
N TYR A 232 -8.50 4.81 2.82
CA TYR A 232 -9.36 5.78 2.17
C TYR A 232 -9.57 6.95 3.12
N PHE A 233 -9.11 8.15 2.69
CA PHE A 233 -9.33 9.40 3.41
C PHE A 233 -10.34 10.22 2.64
N ASN A 234 -11.53 10.42 3.22
CA ASN A 234 -12.57 11.28 2.65
C ASN A 234 -12.38 12.71 3.15
N ILE A 235 -11.69 13.52 2.36
CA ILE A 235 -11.28 14.87 2.74
C ILE A 235 -12.38 15.85 2.31
N LYS A 236 -12.84 16.67 3.27
CA LYS A 236 -13.90 17.65 3.05
C LYS A 236 -13.59 18.53 1.84
N ASP A 237 -14.61 18.74 1.01
CA ASP A 237 -14.58 19.56 -0.21
C ASP A 237 -13.61 19.07 -1.32
N LYS A 238 -12.91 17.95 -1.11
CA LYS A 238 -11.97 17.37 -2.08
C LYS A 238 -12.40 15.99 -2.58
N GLY A 239 -12.64 15.07 -1.69
CA GLY A 239 -13.00 13.68 -2.02
C GLY A 239 -12.02 12.66 -1.44
N ILE A 240 -11.96 11.49 -2.07
CA ILE A 240 -11.18 10.35 -1.57
C ILE A 240 -9.71 10.43 -2.00
N MET A 241 -8.83 10.51 -1.02
CA MET A 241 -7.42 10.23 -1.16
C MET A 241 -7.16 8.76 -0.81
N THR A 242 -6.65 7.98 -1.75
CA THR A 242 -6.27 6.58 -1.54
C THR A 242 -4.80 6.51 -1.17
N VAL A 243 -4.47 5.88 -0.03
CA VAL A 243 -3.08 5.69 0.40
C VAL A 243 -2.79 4.20 0.51
N THR A 244 -1.68 3.76 -0.10
CA THR A 244 -1.35 2.35 -0.30
C THR A 244 0.14 2.10 -0.02
N GLY A 245 0.49 0.85 0.34
CA GLY A 245 1.89 0.41 0.40
C GLY A 245 2.44 0.13 -1.00
N CYS A 246 1.88 -0.87 -1.66
CA CYS A 246 2.28 -1.32 -3.00
C CYS A 246 1.17 -1.35 -4.04
N CYS A 247 -0.10 -1.19 -3.65
CA CYS A 247 -1.23 -1.16 -4.57
C CYS A 247 -1.42 -2.46 -5.39
N HIS A 248 -1.18 -3.63 -4.79
CA HIS A 248 -1.25 -4.91 -5.49
C HIS A 248 -2.63 -5.23 -6.08
N ALA A 249 -3.71 -4.67 -5.51
CA ALA A 249 -5.05 -4.77 -6.10
C ALA A 249 -5.24 -3.87 -7.35
N GLY A 250 -4.30 -2.99 -7.65
CA GLY A 250 -4.31 -2.05 -8.76
C GLY A 250 -5.07 -0.75 -8.47
N LEU A 251 -4.46 0.40 -8.76
CA LEU A 251 -4.97 1.73 -8.43
C LEU A 251 -6.40 1.97 -8.91
N ILE A 252 -6.70 1.61 -10.15
CA ILE A 252 -8.03 1.77 -10.74
C ILE A 252 -9.07 0.96 -9.95
N ASN A 253 -8.73 -0.28 -9.58
CA ASN A 253 -9.63 -1.13 -8.79
C ASN A 253 -9.88 -0.56 -7.40
N LEU A 254 -8.86 -0.04 -6.73
CA LEU A 254 -9.02 0.60 -5.40
C LEU A 254 -9.97 1.79 -5.48
N MET A 255 -9.79 2.65 -6.47
CA MET A 255 -10.63 3.83 -6.66
C MET A 255 -12.07 3.49 -7.06
N MET A 256 -12.24 2.54 -7.97
CA MET A 256 -13.56 2.04 -8.35
C MET A 256 -14.28 1.37 -7.19
N TRP A 257 -13.53 0.65 -6.33
CA TRP A 257 -14.11 0.08 -5.12
C TRP A 257 -14.65 1.18 -4.20
N ALA A 258 -13.87 2.23 -3.95
CA ALA A 258 -14.32 3.36 -3.14
C ALA A 258 -15.59 4.01 -3.72
N GLN A 259 -15.61 4.30 -5.02
CA GLN A 259 -16.77 4.90 -5.69
C GLN A 259 -18.05 4.05 -5.57
N ARG A 260 -17.89 2.73 -5.56
CA ARG A 260 -19.04 1.80 -5.47
C ARG A 260 -19.52 1.57 -4.04
N ASN A 261 -18.62 1.66 -3.05
CA ASN A 261 -18.88 1.19 -1.70
C ASN A 261 -18.90 2.30 -0.65
N VAL A 262 -18.30 3.46 -0.91
CA VAL A 262 -18.26 4.58 0.02
C VAL A 262 -19.23 5.67 -0.44
N GLU A 263 -20.04 6.19 0.49
CA GLU A 263 -21.03 7.22 0.21
C GLU A 263 -20.35 8.52 -0.23
N GLY A 264 -20.86 9.14 -1.30
CA GLY A 264 -20.33 10.39 -1.84
C GLY A 264 -18.89 10.33 -2.38
N ALA A 265 -18.27 9.13 -2.47
CA ALA A 265 -16.89 8.99 -2.87
C ALA A 265 -16.63 9.50 -4.29
N LYS A 266 -15.74 10.50 -4.38
CA LYS A 266 -15.16 10.99 -5.62
C LYS A 266 -13.65 10.83 -5.53
N PRO A 267 -12.96 10.14 -6.46
CA PRO A 267 -11.50 10.06 -6.45
C PRO A 267 -10.88 11.45 -6.48
N TYR A 268 -9.99 11.73 -5.55
CA TYR A 268 -9.23 12.98 -5.51
C TYR A 268 -7.76 12.76 -5.83
N GLY A 269 -7.17 11.71 -5.26
CA GLY A 269 -5.76 11.43 -5.48
C GLY A 269 -5.31 10.11 -4.91
N CYS A 270 -4.01 9.85 -5.04
CA CYS A 270 -3.35 8.69 -4.44
C CYS A 270 -1.96 9.04 -3.90
N TYR A 271 -1.48 8.21 -2.98
CA TYR A 271 -0.11 8.24 -2.47
C TYR A 271 0.36 6.82 -2.20
N GLY A 272 1.63 6.54 -2.56
CA GLY A 272 2.32 5.29 -2.25
C GLY A 272 2.95 4.62 -3.46
N GLY A 273 3.41 3.39 -3.27
CA GLY A 273 3.81 2.49 -4.35
C GLY A 273 2.58 2.06 -5.16
N LEU A 274 2.68 2.05 -6.48
CA LEU A 274 1.56 1.71 -7.36
C LEU A 274 1.76 0.39 -8.11
N HIS A 275 2.90 -0.25 -7.95
CA HIS A 275 3.30 -1.54 -8.53
C HIS A 275 2.96 -1.69 -10.03
N ILE A 276 3.24 -0.65 -10.81
CA ILE A 276 2.92 -0.63 -12.25
C ILE A 276 4.13 -1.09 -13.06
N ALA A 277 5.23 -0.34 -13.01
CA ALA A 277 6.48 -0.66 -13.71
C ALA A 277 7.62 -0.87 -12.70
N ALA A 278 7.37 -1.67 -11.66
CA ALA A 278 8.28 -1.85 -10.53
C ALA A 278 9.70 -2.30 -10.93
N PHE A 279 9.84 -2.95 -12.08
CA PHE A 279 11.11 -3.41 -12.61
C PHE A 279 11.72 -2.50 -13.69
N GLU A 280 11.23 -1.26 -13.78
CA GLU A 280 11.72 -0.23 -14.72
C GLU A 280 11.68 -0.64 -16.20
N ASN A 281 10.94 -1.68 -16.55
CA ASN A 281 10.70 -2.11 -17.91
C ASN A 281 9.36 -1.57 -18.41
N TRP A 282 9.32 -1.03 -19.62
CA TRP A 282 8.08 -0.59 -20.23
C TRP A 282 7.30 -1.77 -20.84
N ASP A 283 6.03 -1.89 -20.46
CA ASP A 283 5.05 -2.75 -21.14
C ASP A 283 4.01 -1.83 -21.81
N PRO A 284 3.66 -2.02 -23.10
CA PRO A 284 2.63 -1.23 -23.75
C PRO A 284 1.29 -1.16 -23.02
N LYS A 285 0.96 -2.15 -22.19
CA LYS A 285 -0.23 -2.14 -21.33
C LYS A 285 -0.21 -1.01 -20.29
N PHE A 286 0.94 -0.47 -19.96
CA PHE A 286 1.04 0.66 -19.02
C PHE A 286 0.46 1.94 -19.60
N ASP A 287 0.38 2.08 -20.93
CA ASP A 287 -0.35 3.17 -21.58
C ASP A 287 -1.85 3.10 -21.29
N ASP A 288 -2.41 1.90 -21.21
CA ASP A 288 -3.83 1.72 -20.86
C ASP A 288 -4.10 2.05 -19.39
N ILE A 289 -3.14 1.81 -18.50
CA ILE A 289 -3.22 2.26 -17.10
C ILE A 289 -3.23 3.79 -17.04
N ILE A 290 -2.34 4.48 -17.78
CA ILE A 290 -2.34 5.96 -17.86
C ILE A 290 -3.71 6.47 -18.34
N LYS A 291 -4.24 5.91 -19.42
CA LYS A 291 -5.57 6.27 -19.95
C LYS A 291 -6.68 6.03 -18.91
N GLY A 292 -6.62 4.90 -18.20
CA GLY A 292 -7.57 4.58 -17.13
C GLY A 292 -7.52 5.57 -15.98
N VAL A 293 -6.33 5.93 -15.51
CA VAL A 293 -6.12 6.90 -14.42
C VAL A 293 -6.56 8.32 -14.86
N LYS A 294 -6.30 8.72 -16.11
CA LYS A 294 -6.82 10.00 -16.66
C LYS A 294 -8.35 10.12 -16.52
N ARG A 295 -9.08 9.02 -16.75
CA ARG A 295 -10.55 9.00 -16.61
C ARG A 295 -11.04 9.20 -15.17
N MET A 296 -10.19 8.94 -14.17
CA MET A 296 -10.50 9.18 -12.77
C MET A 296 -10.42 10.66 -12.37
N ASN A 297 -9.85 11.52 -13.24
CA ASN A 297 -9.71 12.96 -13.04
C ASN A 297 -9.07 13.34 -11.70
N LEU A 298 -7.97 12.67 -11.37
CA LEU A 298 -7.25 12.90 -10.12
C LEU A 298 -6.65 14.30 -10.08
N GLN A 299 -6.54 14.86 -8.88
CA GLN A 299 -5.95 16.18 -8.64
C GLN A 299 -4.54 16.10 -8.05
N LYS A 300 -4.17 14.97 -7.43
CA LYS A 300 -2.85 14.76 -6.83
C LYS A 300 -2.44 13.29 -6.88
N MET A 301 -1.21 13.03 -7.28
CA MET A 301 -0.61 11.69 -7.25
C MET A 301 0.79 11.76 -6.67
N GLY A 302 0.99 11.23 -5.47
CA GLY A 302 2.28 11.06 -4.83
C GLY A 302 2.82 9.66 -5.11
N CYS A 303 3.66 9.54 -6.12
CA CYS A 303 4.27 8.26 -6.52
C CYS A 303 5.58 8.02 -5.76
N ASN A 304 5.86 6.76 -5.43
CA ASN A 304 7.14 6.33 -4.88
C ASN A 304 7.30 4.80 -4.94
N HIS A 305 8.33 4.28 -4.28
CA HIS A 305 8.57 2.87 -4.00
C HIS A 305 8.47 1.99 -5.28
N CYS A 306 7.51 1.07 -5.35
CA CYS A 306 7.33 0.12 -6.45
C CYS A 306 6.53 0.66 -7.66
N THR A 307 6.27 1.96 -7.75
CA THR A 307 5.50 2.53 -8.87
C THR A 307 6.16 2.29 -10.23
N GLY A 308 7.48 2.38 -10.31
CA GLY A 308 8.26 2.47 -11.53
C GLY A 308 8.49 3.93 -11.95
N TRP A 309 9.76 4.34 -11.94
CA TRP A 309 10.15 5.71 -12.30
C TRP A 309 9.77 6.03 -13.75
N VAL A 310 10.03 5.06 -14.66
CA VAL A 310 9.68 5.19 -16.08
C VAL A 310 8.20 5.43 -16.29
N TRP A 311 7.34 4.78 -15.47
CA TRP A 311 5.91 5.00 -15.55
C TRP A 311 5.51 6.39 -15.02
N ALA A 312 6.03 6.77 -13.86
CA ALA A 312 5.72 8.06 -13.25
C ALA A 312 6.15 9.24 -14.16
N GLN A 313 7.34 9.15 -14.79
CA GLN A 313 7.80 10.14 -15.76
C GLN A 313 6.85 10.26 -16.96
N LYS A 314 6.50 9.14 -17.58
CA LYS A 314 5.59 9.16 -18.74
C LYS A 314 4.20 9.63 -18.35
N ALA A 315 3.66 9.16 -17.23
CA ALA A 315 2.37 9.59 -16.70
C ALA A 315 2.32 11.11 -16.49
N ARG A 316 3.39 11.70 -15.94
CA ARG A 316 3.52 13.14 -15.80
C ARG A 316 3.61 13.85 -17.16
N ALA A 317 4.42 13.36 -18.07
CA ALA A 317 4.54 13.92 -19.42
C ALA A 317 3.21 13.91 -20.17
N GLU A 318 2.36 12.94 -19.88
CA GLU A 318 1.01 12.84 -20.42
C GLU A 318 -0.06 13.63 -19.63
N GLY A 319 0.36 14.43 -18.63
CA GLY A 319 -0.52 15.37 -17.92
C GLY A 319 -1.19 14.80 -16.68
N LEU A 320 -0.81 13.64 -16.15
CA LEU A 320 -1.26 13.21 -14.82
C LEU A 320 -0.67 14.10 -13.73
N PRO A 321 -1.39 14.38 -12.65
CA PRO A 321 -1.01 15.34 -11.61
C PRO A 321 0.02 14.76 -10.63
N ILE A 322 1.17 14.29 -11.15
CA ILE A 322 2.25 13.75 -10.34
C ILE A 322 2.88 14.88 -9.52
N VAL A 323 2.90 14.70 -8.20
CA VAL A 323 3.58 15.61 -7.26
C VAL A 323 5.08 15.34 -7.32
N LEU A 324 5.85 16.38 -7.56
CA LEU A 324 7.30 16.28 -7.58
C LEU A 324 7.87 16.23 -6.16
N GLY A 325 8.82 15.35 -5.95
CA GLY A 325 9.60 15.30 -4.73
C GLY A 325 10.69 16.36 -4.69
N THR A 326 11.28 16.52 -3.52
CA THR A 326 12.37 17.47 -3.26
C THR A 326 13.76 16.78 -3.35
N GLN A 327 14.80 17.51 -2.95
CA GLN A 327 16.15 16.96 -2.83
C GLN A 327 16.50 16.49 -1.41
N LYS A 328 15.52 16.48 -0.48
CA LYS A 328 15.73 16.09 0.93
C LYS A 328 16.29 14.69 1.09
N TYR A 329 15.93 13.77 0.20
CA TYR A 329 16.47 12.42 0.23
C TYR A 329 18.01 12.38 0.23
N LYS A 330 18.70 13.39 -0.32
CA LYS A 330 20.17 13.47 -0.33
C LYS A 330 20.78 13.65 1.07
N GLU A 331 19.97 14.07 2.04
CA GLU A 331 20.39 14.19 3.43
C GLU A 331 20.40 12.86 4.18
N TYR A 332 19.88 11.80 3.56
CA TYR A 332 19.81 10.47 4.13
C TYR A 332 21.02 9.63 3.73
N LYS A 333 21.55 8.85 4.68
CA LYS A 333 22.65 7.91 4.40
C LYS A 333 22.14 6.77 3.52
N LYS A 334 22.97 6.35 2.57
CA LYS A 334 22.68 5.18 1.72
C LYS A 334 21.33 5.24 0.98
N THR A 335 20.89 6.41 0.63
CA THR A 335 19.74 6.50 -0.27
C THR A 335 20.15 5.95 -1.63
N PRO A 336 19.33 5.09 -2.24
CA PRO A 336 19.42 4.87 -3.68
C PRO A 336 19.28 6.23 -4.34
N THR A 337 20.37 6.70 -4.97
CA THR A 337 20.45 8.08 -5.44
C THR A 337 19.80 8.27 -6.79
N THR A 338 19.30 7.21 -7.36
CA THR A 338 19.05 7.17 -8.78
C THR A 338 17.62 6.81 -9.12
N GLY A 339 16.81 7.79 -9.25
CA GLY A 339 15.98 7.79 -10.44
C GLY A 339 16.94 8.06 -11.59
N PRO A 340 16.81 7.42 -12.76
CA PRO A 340 17.76 7.52 -13.85
C PRO A 340 17.89 8.96 -14.31
N GLY A 341 18.90 9.67 -13.80
CA GLY A 341 19.41 10.94 -14.32
C GLY A 341 18.43 12.07 -14.61
N ALA A 342 17.19 11.97 -14.16
CA ALA A 342 16.13 12.88 -14.55
C ALA A 342 16.29 14.25 -13.87
N LYS A 343 16.07 15.31 -14.62
CA LYS A 343 15.99 16.68 -14.13
C LYS A 343 14.88 16.86 -13.09
N GLU A 344 13.82 16.08 -13.17
CA GLU A 344 12.64 16.13 -12.28
C GLU A 344 12.56 14.90 -11.38
N ASN A 345 12.33 15.12 -10.10
CA ASN A 345 12.08 14.05 -9.15
C ASN A 345 10.60 13.71 -9.12
N VAL A 346 10.18 12.70 -9.89
CA VAL A 346 8.78 12.26 -9.98
C VAL A 346 8.34 11.39 -8.81
N TYR A 347 9.21 11.16 -7.82
CA TYR A 347 8.91 10.42 -6.61
C TYR A 347 8.93 11.32 -5.37
N LEU A 348 8.00 11.08 -4.46
CA LEU A 348 8.09 11.55 -3.10
C LEU A 348 9.01 10.61 -2.32
N ARG A 349 10.19 11.09 -1.95
CA ARG A 349 11.26 10.33 -1.32
C ARG A 349 11.39 10.65 0.17
N ASN A 350 12.36 10.04 0.81
CA ASN A 350 12.67 10.23 2.24
C ASN A 350 12.66 11.71 2.63
N GLY A 351 11.82 12.07 3.59
CA GLY A 351 11.66 13.43 4.09
C GLY A 351 10.71 14.32 3.30
N ASP A 352 10.22 13.88 2.15
CA ASP A 352 9.21 14.63 1.39
C ASP A 352 7.86 14.59 2.10
N VAL A 353 7.11 15.66 1.92
CA VAL A 353 5.79 15.85 2.54
C VAL A 353 4.75 16.18 1.47
N MET A 354 3.61 15.50 1.54
CA MET A 354 2.43 15.80 0.72
C MET A 354 1.30 16.25 1.64
N VAL A 355 0.72 17.40 1.36
CA VAL A 355 -0.43 17.95 2.11
C VAL A 355 -1.65 17.98 1.22
N ILE A 356 -2.78 17.53 1.76
CA ILE A 356 -4.09 17.50 1.09
C ILE A 356 -5.10 18.27 1.92
#